data_f01db20f80761d4666c24084bfe50888
#
_entry.id   f01db20f80761d4666c24084bfe50888
#
_cell.length_a   1.000
_cell.length_b   1.000
_cell.length_c   1.000
_cell.angle_alpha   90.00
_cell.angle_beta   90.00
_cell.angle_gamma   90.00
#
_symmetry.space_group_name_H-M   'P 1'
#
loop_
_entity.id
_entity.type
_entity.pdbx_description
1 polymer ?
#
loop_
_entity_poly.entity_id
_entity_poly.type
_entity_poly.pdbx_seq_one_letter_code
_entity_poly.pdbx_strand_id
1 'polypeptide(L)'
;MISFIICLIALILGYLIYGKVVEGVFGPDDRPTPAMEKADGVDFIALPTWKIFMIQFLNIAGTGPIFGAIMGAKFGPSAFLWIVFGCIFAGAVHDYLSGMVSMRNGGIGLPEVIGKYLGTKMRTAMLVLTVFLLIVVGAIFIYSPAVILGGICGSLTFWIVAIFIYYIIATMLPIKKIIGRIYPLFAASLLFMALALLVMLLVKWPTIPEIWDGLGNRAMEASPTWKDNIFPCLFIVISCGAISGFHATQSPLMGRCLGSERMGRPVFYGAMITEGIVAMIWAAIGSYFFYASPQPGYELQSVAGNSGFATSAPQVVNIICRDWLGMVGGILALLGIVAAPITTGDTALRSARLIIADFIKVSQKKTKPRIYITIPLFLLTFSLLMWQVANPEGFGVLWQYLGWFNQCLTAITLWTLTVYLIKERKMYMITYVPAVFMTIVTSTYFFVSGQLLGLPAMVGYPLGLCVSAVVWGTFHLRYLKYKKSVRTNDEGEKI
;
A
#
# COMPACT_ATOMS: atom_id res chain seq x y z
N MET A 1 -25.95 -4.17 0.96
CA MET A 1 -25.52 -3.05 0.06
C MET A 1 -25.55 -1.66 0.70
N ILE A 2 -26.38 -1.43 1.70
CA ILE A 2 -26.49 -0.10 2.34
C ILE A 2 -25.17 0.29 3.03
N SER A 3 -24.55 -0.62 3.79
CA SER A 3 -23.24 -0.41 4.39
C SER A 3 -22.16 -0.03 3.35
N PHE A 4 -22.16 -0.70 2.20
CA PHE A 4 -21.26 -0.36 1.10
C PHE A 4 -21.44 1.09 0.62
N ILE A 5 -22.69 1.52 0.40
CA ILE A 5 -22.98 2.89 -0.05
C ILE A 5 -22.58 3.92 1.01
N ILE A 6 -22.91 3.67 2.29
CA ILE A 6 -22.51 4.55 3.40
C ILE A 6 -20.98 4.69 3.45
N CYS A 7 -20.25 3.58 3.33
CA CYS A 7 -18.79 3.56 3.36
C CYS A 7 -18.20 4.29 2.14
N LEU A 8 -18.79 4.14 0.96
CA LEU A 8 -18.37 4.85 -0.25
C LEU A 8 -18.54 6.37 -0.10
N ILE A 9 -19.71 6.81 0.40
CA ILE A 9 -19.97 8.22 0.69
C ILE A 9 -19.00 8.75 1.76
N ALA A 10 -18.72 7.96 2.79
CA ALA A 10 -17.76 8.34 3.85
C ALA A 10 -16.35 8.57 3.30
N LEU A 11 -15.86 7.74 2.36
CA LEU A 11 -14.57 7.96 1.69
C LEU A 11 -14.54 9.28 0.92
N ILE A 12 -15.61 9.60 0.17
CA ILE A 12 -15.72 10.86 -0.59
C ILE A 12 -15.74 12.05 0.36
N LEU A 13 -16.56 12.00 1.43
CA LEU A 13 -16.61 13.03 2.46
C LEU A 13 -15.27 13.17 3.19
N GLY A 14 -14.55 12.07 3.42
CA GLY A 14 -13.20 12.06 3.97
C GLY A 14 -12.23 12.92 3.14
N TYR A 15 -12.28 12.80 1.82
CA TYR A 15 -11.50 13.66 0.92
C TYR A 15 -11.91 15.14 1.02
N LEU A 16 -13.21 15.39 0.99
CA LEU A 16 -13.74 16.76 0.94
C LEU A 16 -13.57 17.52 2.26
N ILE A 17 -13.67 16.84 3.40
CA ILE A 17 -13.65 17.45 4.73
C ILE A 17 -12.29 17.24 5.39
N TYR A 18 -11.95 15.99 5.73
CA TYR A 18 -10.73 15.68 6.48
C TYR A 18 -9.45 15.95 5.68
N GLY A 19 -9.50 15.72 4.35
CA GLY A 19 -8.39 16.07 3.46
C GLY A 19 -8.03 17.55 3.48
N LYS A 20 -9.03 18.46 3.62
CA LYS A 20 -8.77 19.90 3.80
C LYS A 20 -8.16 20.21 5.17
N VAL A 21 -8.57 19.50 6.23
CA VAL A 21 -7.97 19.65 7.57
C VAL A 21 -6.50 19.27 7.52
N VAL A 22 -6.17 18.11 6.91
CA VAL A 22 -4.78 17.63 6.79
C VAL A 22 -3.93 18.60 5.95
N GLU A 23 -4.47 19.10 4.83
CA GLU A 23 -3.83 20.13 4.01
C GLU A 23 -3.57 21.41 4.81
N GLY A 24 -4.54 21.87 5.58
CA GLY A 24 -4.40 23.04 6.46
C GLY A 24 -3.35 22.83 7.56
N VAL A 25 -3.27 21.64 8.14
CA VAL A 25 -2.22 21.30 9.12
C VAL A 25 -0.82 21.33 8.47
N PHE A 26 -0.66 20.82 7.26
CA PHE A 26 0.62 20.89 6.56
C PHE A 26 0.95 22.33 6.13
N GLY A 27 -0.04 23.09 5.66
CA GLY A 27 0.10 24.46 5.17
C GLY A 27 0.99 24.54 3.92
N PRO A 28 0.47 24.10 2.75
CA PRO A 28 1.19 24.26 1.49
C PRO A 28 1.30 25.73 1.12
N ASP A 29 2.44 26.16 0.60
CA ASP A 29 2.72 27.51 0.17
C ASP A 29 3.23 27.59 -1.28
N ASP A 30 3.62 28.77 -1.73
CA ASP A 30 4.04 29.02 -3.12
C ASP A 30 5.57 28.95 -3.30
N ARG A 31 6.29 28.28 -2.38
CA ARG A 31 7.72 28.00 -2.55
C ARG A 31 7.98 27.17 -3.79
N PRO A 32 9.13 27.38 -4.48
CA PRO A 32 9.48 26.57 -5.62
C PRO A 32 9.66 25.09 -5.20
N THR A 33 9.13 24.17 -6.00
CA THR A 33 9.22 22.74 -5.77
C THR A 33 10.53 22.18 -6.35
N PRO A 34 10.96 20.97 -5.91
CA PRO A 34 12.12 20.32 -6.50
C PRO A 34 12.03 20.11 -8.02
N ALA A 35 10.81 19.94 -8.55
CA ALA A 35 10.55 19.85 -9.98
C ALA A 35 10.96 21.12 -10.76
N MET A 36 10.90 22.28 -10.08
CA MET A 36 11.25 23.59 -10.68
C MET A 36 12.71 23.96 -10.41
N GLU A 37 13.22 23.72 -9.17
CA GLU A 37 14.58 24.11 -8.80
C GLU A 37 15.66 23.16 -9.32
N LYS A 38 15.37 21.85 -9.39
CA LYS A 38 16.34 20.79 -9.71
C LYS A 38 16.05 20.11 -11.03
N ALA A 39 15.28 20.76 -11.93
CA ALA A 39 14.89 20.18 -13.20
C ALA A 39 16.09 19.59 -13.94
N ASP A 40 16.13 18.25 -14.10
CA ASP A 40 17.19 17.52 -14.80
C ASP A 40 16.69 16.81 -16.07
N GLY A 41 15.38 16.86 -16.33
CA GLY A 41 14.74 16.20 -17.44
C GLY A 41 14.68 14.67 -17.34
N VAL A 42 15.10 14.09 -16.19
CA VAL A 42 15.15 12.63 -15.97
C VAL A 42 14.26 12.23 -14.80
N ASP A 43 14.60 12.67 -13.59
CA ASP A 43 13.89 12.34 -12.34
C ASP A 43 13.13 13.56 -11.79
N PHE A 44 13.57 14.78 -12.06
CA PHE A 44 12.94 16.03 -11.65
C PHE A 44 12.34 16.72 -12.87
N ILE A 45 11.04 16.50 -13.10
CA ILE A 45 10.32 17.01 -14.29
C ILE A 45 8.94 17.46 -13.85
N ALA A 46 8.62 18.74 -14.05
CA ALA A 46 7.26 19.22 -13.84
C ALA A 46 6.29 18.58 -14.85
N LEU A 47 5.28 17.90 -14.32
CA LEU A 47 4.22 17.27 -15.11
C LEU A 47 2.86 17.90 -14.77
N PRO A 48 1.86 17.82 -15.68
CA PRO A 48 0.49 18.22 -15.38
C PRO A 48 -0.08 17.40 -14.21
N THR A 49 -0.80 18.05 -13.31
CA THR A 49 -1.34 17.45 -12.08
C THR A 49 -2.13 16.17 -12.31
N TRP A 50 -3.00 16.15 -13.35
CA TRP A 50 -3.79 14.97 -13.67
C TRP A 50 -2.92 13.75 -14.05
N LYS A 51 -1.79 13.99 -14.73
CA LYS A 51 -0.83 12.91 -15.04
C LYS A 51 -0.17 12.38 -13.79
N ILE A 52 0.25 13.27 -12.90
CA ILE A 52 0.89 12.87 -11.65
C ILE A 52 -0.10 12.09 -10.78
N PHE A 53 -1.35 12.54 -10.71
CA PHE A 53 -2.43 11.80 -10.03
C PHE A 53 -2.59 10.37 -10.60
N MET A 54 -2.70 10.24 -11.92
CA MET A 54 -2.87 8.93 -12.57
C MET A 54 -1.67 8.01 -12.34
N ILE A 55 -0.45 8.56 -12.39
CA ILE A 55 0.77 7.79 -12.12
C ILE A 55 0.86 7.41 -10.64
N GLN A 56 0.58 8.34 -9.72
CA GLN A 56 0.57 8.07 -8.28
C GLN A 56 -0.46 6.99 -7.95
N PHE A 57 -1.71 7.15 -8.43
CA PHE A 57 -2.77 6.18 -8.22
C PHE A 57 -2.37 4.78 -8.72
N LEU A 58 -1.84 4.67 -9.94
CA LEU A 58 -1.44 3.38 -10.49
C LEU A 58 -0.27 2.75 -9.71
N ASN A 59 0.70 3.58 -9.26
CA ASN A 59 1.85 3.11 -8.49
C ASN A 59 1.48 2.56 -7.12
N ILE A 60 0.48 3.15 -6.45
CA ILE A 60 0.03 2.69 -5.14
C ILE A 60 -0.99 1.56 -5.23
N ALA A 61 -1.90 1.61 -6.22
CA ALA A 61 -3.02 0.69 -6.29
C ALA A 61 -2.63 -0.79 -6.52
N GLY A 62 -1.57 -1.11 -7.27
CA GLY A 62 -1.10 -2.48 -7.46
C GLY A 62 -2.21 -3.55 -7.46
N THR A 63 -1.92 -4.73 -6.91
CA THR A 63 -2.94 -5.77 -6.61
C THR A 63 -3.49 -5.69 -5.19
N GLY A 64 -2.89 -4.85 -4.35
CA GLY A 64 -3.20 -4.78 -2.92
C GLY A 64 -4.65 -4.45 -2.60
N PRO A 65 -5.22 -3.36 -3.13
CA PRO A 65 -6.62 -2.99 -2.90
C PRO A 65 -7.63 -3.98 -3.50
N ILE A 66 -7.19 -4.81 -4.44
CA ILE A 66 -8.04 -5.84 -5.08
C ILE A 66 -7.98 -7.13 -4.26
N PHE A 67 -6.80 -7.75 -4.19
CA PHE A 67 -6.66 -9.07 -3.54
C PHE A 67 -6.79 -8.99 -2.02
N GLY A 68 -6.22 -7.94 -1.39
CA GLY A 68 -6.36 -7.73 0.04
C GLY A 68 -7.83 -7.54 0.45
N ALA A 69 -8.61 -6.79 -0.34
CA ALA A 69 -10.02 -6.59 -0.10
C ALA A 69 -10.85 -7.87 -0.30
N ILE A 70 -10.58 -8.66 -1.35
CA ILE A 70 -11.21 -9.97 -1.56
C ILE A 70 -10.90 -10.91 -0.39
N MET A 71 -9.64 -11.02 0.01
CA MET A 71 -9.24 -11.84 1.15
C MET A 71 -9.80 -11.34 2.48
N GLY A 72 -10.04 -10.04 2.57
CA GLY A 72 -10.68 -9.40 3.73
C GLY A 72 -12.13 -9.78 3.93
N ALA A 73 -12.81 -10.35 2.93
CA ALA A 73 -14.20 -10.83 3.05
C ALA A 73 -14.37 -11.84 4.20
N LYS A 74 -13.32 -12.61 4.53
CA LYS A 74 -13.33 -13.55 5.68
C LYS A 74 -13.61 -12.88 7.03
N PHE A 75 -13.35 -11.59 7.16
CA PHE A 75 -13.62 -10.80 8.38
C PHE A 75 -15.00 -10.12 8.36
N GLY A 76 -15.81 -10.37 7.32
CA GLY A 76 -17.13 -9.79 7.17
C GLY A 76 -17.12 -8.26 7.07
N PRO A 77 -18.17 -7.58 7.56
CA PRO A 77 -18.32 -6.13 7.45
C PRO A 77 -17.24 -5.30 8.17
N SER A 78 -16.47 -5.89 9.09
CA SER A 78 -15.30 -5.25 9.70
C SER A 78 -14.28 -4.78 8.67
N ALA A 79 -14.19 -5.47 7.51
CA ALA A 79 -13.36 -5.07 6.38
C ALA A 79 -13.75 -3.68 5.82
N PHE A 80 -15.07 -3.40 5.71
CA PHE A 80 -15.57 -2.10 5.21
C PHE A 80 -15.16 -0.97 6.16
N LEU A 81 -15.34 -1.18 7.47
CA LEU A 81 -14.96 -0.17 8.47
C LEU A 81 -13.46 0.11 8.43
N TRP A 82 -12.63 -0.95 8.35
CA TRP A 82 -11.19 -0.76 8.28
C TRP A 82 -10.76 0.00 7.01
N ILE A 83 -11.32 -0.33 5.84
CA ILE A 83 -11.03 0.41 4.60
C ILE A 83 -11.38 1.89 4.77
N VAL A 84 -12.55 2.23 5.33
CA VAL A 84 -12.98 3.63 5.49
C VAL A 84 -12.09 4.37 6.49
N PHE A 85 -12.02 3.87 7.73
CA PHE A 85 -11.29 4.57 8.80
C PHE A 85 -9.77 4.56 8.56
N GLY A 86 -9.24 3.42 8.11
CA GLY A 86 -7.84 3.29 7.76
C GLY A 86 -7.44 4.22 6.63
N CYS A 87 -8.22 4.27 5.55
CA CYS A 87 -7.94 5.10 4.40
C CYS A 87 -8.00 6.60 4.74
N ILE A 88 -9.08 7.07 5.38
CA ILE A 88 -9.29 8.50 5.66
C ILE A 88 -8.30 9.02 6.69
N PHE A 89 -8.20 8.35 7.86
CA PHE A 89 -7.50 8.89 9.02
C PHE A 89 -6.04 8.47 9.11
N ALA A 90 -5.64 7.45 8.36
CA ALA A 90 -4.28 6.95 8.40
C ALA A 90 -3.61 6.92 7.02
N GLY A 91 -4.17 6.21 6.03
CA GLY A 91 -3.54 6.01 4.73
C GLY A 91 -3.37 7.29 3.92
N ALA A 92 -4.45 8.06 3.75
CA ALA A 92 -4.39 9.30 2.99
C ALA A 92 -3.56 10.39 3.68
N VAL A 93 -3.53 10.40 5.02
CA VAL A 93 -2.63 11.26 5.81
C VAL A 93 -1.18 10.86 5.61
N HIS A 94 -0.90 9.55 5.69
CA HIS A 94 0.42 8.97 5.48
C HIS A 94 0.97 9.31 4.09
N ASP A 95 0.18 9.11 3.04
CA ASP A 95 0.61 9.33 1.65
C ASP A 95 0.81 10.81 1.34
N TYR A 96 -0.14 11.65 1.79
CA TYR A 96 -0.03 13.09 1.63
C TYR A 96 1.23 13.64 2.30
N LEU A 97 1.42 13.35 3.57
CA LEU A 97 2.56 13.87 4.31
C LEU A 97 3.88 13.26 3.83
N SER A 98 3.92 11.98 3.42
CA SER A 98 5.12 11.36 2.87
C SER A 98 5.61 12.06 1.60
N GLY A 99 4.70 12.36 0.68
CA GLY A 99 5.00 13.10 -0.54
C GLY A 99 5.42 14.53 -0.26
N MET A 100 4.66 15.24 0.57
CA MET A 100 4.89 16.66 0.89
C MET A 100 6.17 16.88 1.70
N VAL A 101 6.45 16.02 2.69
CA VAL A 101 7.68 16.10 3.49
C VAL A 101 8.90 15.78 2.64
N SER A 102 8.83 14.77 1.77
CA SER A 102 9.90 14.50 0.80
C SER A 102 10.16 15.70 -0.09
N MET A 103 9.11 16.32 -0.64
CA MET A 103 9.21 17.49 -1.50
C MET A 103 9.88 18.67 -0.78
N ARG A 104 9.47 19.00 0.46
CA ARG A 104 10.11 20.05 1.29
C ARG A 104 11.56 19.75 1.67
N ASN A 105 11.96 18.49 1.60
CA ASN A 105 13.34 18.06 1.77
C ASN A 105 14.08 17.86 0.45
N GLY A 106 13.64 18.50 -0.63
CA GLY A 106 14.31 18.49 -1.93
C GLY A 106 14.11 17.20 -2.71
N GLY A 107 13.01 16.46 -2.46
CA GLY A 107 12.66 15.23 -3.17
C GLY A 107 13.47 14.00 -2.74
N ILE A 108 14.00 13.98 -1.51
CA ILE A 108 14.76 12.84 -0.99
C ILE A 108 13.84 11.62 -0.72
N GLY A 109 14.42 10.43 -0.81
CA GLY A 109 13.70 9.16 -0.58
C GLY A 109 13.31 8.93 0.88
N LEU A 110 12.42 7.96 1.10
CA LEU A 110 11.91 7.65 2.44
C LEU A 110 13.01 7.34 3.48
N PRO A 111 14.04 6.50 3.20
CA PRO A 111 15.07 6.21 4.19
C PRO A 111 15.85 7.45 4.64
N GLU A 112 16.09 8.39 3.73
CA GLU A 112 16.77 9.66 4.02
C GLU A 112 15.90 10.56 4.90
N VAL A 113 14.59 10.66 4.61
CA VAL A 113 13.62 11.38 5.45
C VAL A 113 13.63 10.80 6.87
N ILE A 114 13.55 9.47 6.98
CA ILE A 114 13.60 8.78 8.28
C ILE A 114 14.93 9.05 9.00
N GLY A 115 16.05 9.00 8.29
CA GLY A 115 17.37 9.32 8.84
C GLY A 115 17.44 10.74 9.41
N LYS A 116 16.82 11.71 8.74
CA LYS A 116 16.80 13.12 9.17
C LYS A 116 16.01 13.33 10.47
N TYR A 117 14.92 12.59 10.66
CA TYR A 117 14.01 12.80 11.80
C TYR A 117 14.19 11.80 12.94
N LEU A 118 14.49 10.52 12.65
CA LEU A 118 14.65 9.46 13.65
C LEU A 118 16.10 9.04 13.88
N GLY A 119 17.04 9.46 13.01
CA GLY A 119 18.48 9.22 13.14
C GLY A 119 19.00 8.07 12.28
N THR A 120 20.35 7.98 12.20
CA THR A 120 21.06 7.12 11.25
C THR A 120 20.82 5.62 11.46
N LYS A 121 20.67 5.14 12.71
CA LYS A 121 20.36 3.72 12.99
C LYS A 121 19.01 3.32 12.38
N MET A 122 17.99 4.19 12.52
CA MET A 122 16.67 3.95 11.95
C MET A 122 16.70 4.03 10.42
N ARG A 123 17.52 4.93 9.84
CA ARG A 123 17.76 4.99 8.39
C ARG A 123 18.25 3.64 7.84
N THR A 124 19.24 3.03 8.48
CA THR A 124 19.80 1.74 8.04
C THR A 124 18.79 0.60 8.20
N ALA A 125 18.07 0.53 9.33
CA ALA A 125 17.02 -0.46 9.53
C ALA A 125 15.93 -0.33 8.47
N MET A 126 15.50 0.89 8.18
CA MET A 126 14.49 1.17 7.14
C MET A 126 14.96 0.80 5.74
N LEU A 127 16.23 1.04 5.43
CA LEU A 127 16.78 0.67 4.14
C LEU A 127 16.67 -0.85 3.93
N VAL A 128 17.12 -1.64 4.90
CA VAL A 128 17.05 -3.11 4.83
C VAL A 128 15.60 -3.58 4.70
N LEU A 129 14.70 -3.07 5.54
CA LEU A 129 13.28 -3.41 5.53
C LEU A 129 12.63 -3.06 4.17
N THR A 130 12.92 -1.86 3.66
CA THR A 130 12.35 -1.39 2.38
C THR A 130 12.87 -2.21 1.21
N VAL A 131 14.17 -2.49 1.13
CA VAL A 131 14.74 -3.29 0.03
C VAL A 131 14.15 -4.70 0.04
N PHE A 132 14.05 -5.33 1.23
CA PHE A 132 13.44 -6.64 1.34
C PHE A 132 11.97 -6.64 0.91
N LEU A 133 11.18 -5.67 1.38
CA LEU A 133 9.79 -5.47 0.94
C LEU A 133 9.68 -5.37 -0.59
N LEU A 134 10.53 -4.55 -1.22
CA LEU A 134 10.48 -4.31 -2.66
C LEU A 134 10.88 -5.54 -3.49
N ILE A 135 11.73 -6.42 -2.97
CA ILE A 135 12.06 -7.72 -3.57
C ILE A 135 10.84 -8.64 -3.51
N VAL A 136 10.17 -8.72 -2.35
CA VAL A 136 8.94 -9.53 -2.19
C VAL A 136 7.82 -9.01 -3.10
N VAL A 137 7.62 -7.68 -3.17
CA VAL A 137 6.70 -7.04 -4.13
C VAL A 137 7.04 -7.45 -5.55
N GLY A 138 8.32 -7.41 -5.94
CA GLY A 138 8.77 -7.81 -7.27
C GLY A 138 8.35 -9.25 -7.62
N ALA A 139 8.55 -10.20 -6.71
CA ALA A 139 8.17 -11.61 -6.93
C ALA A 139 6.65 -11.79 -7.06
N ILE A 140 5.88 -11.22 -6.12
CA ILE A 140 4.41 -11.32 -6.11
C ILE A 140 3.81 -10.66 -7.35
N PHE A 141 4.34 -9.51 -7.78
CA PHE A 141 3.81 -8.72 -8.89
C PHE A 141 4.32 -9.18 -10.27
N ILE A 142 5.16 -10.22 -10.31
CA ILE A 142 5.38 -11.02 -11.51
C ILE A 142 4.37 -12.16 -11.56
N TYR A 143 4.19 -12.87 -10.46
CA TYR A 143 3.34 -14.05 -10.38
C TYR A 143 1.85 -13.75 -10.55
N SER A 144 1.33 -12.76 -9.84
CA SER A 144 -0.11 -12.46 -9.84
C SER A 144 -0.68 -12.09 -11.21
N PRO A 145 -0.09 -11.17 -12.01
CA PRO A 145 -0.56 -10.92 -13.36
C PRO A 145 -0.33 -12.11 -14.31
N ALA A 146 0.73 -12.91 -14.08
CA ALA A 146 0.97 -14.10 -14.87
C ALA A 146 -0.13 -15.16 -14.68
N VAL A 147 -0.66 -15.32 -13.45
CA VAL A 147 -1.81 -16.19 -13.17
C VAL A 147 -3.07 -15.68 -13.89
N ILE A 148 -3.34 -14.39 -13.85
CA ILE A 148 -4.51 -13.79 -14.52
C ILE A 148 -4.41 -13.97 -16.03
N LEU A 149 -3.26 -13.63 -16.62
CA LEU A 149 -3.03 -13.73 -18.07
C LEU A 149 -3.03 -15.20 -18.54
N GLY A 150 -2.46 -16.12 -17.76
CA GLY A 150 -2.51 -17.55 -18.03
C GLY A 150 -3.93 -18.11 -18.05
N GLY A 151 -4.85 -17.52 -17.28
CA GLY A 151 -6.27 -17.85 -17.34
C GLY A 151 -7.00 -17.29 -18.57
N ILE A 152 -6.40 -16.34 -19.30
CA ILE A 152 -6.96 -15.77 -20.54
C ILE A 152 -6.37 -16.47 -21.77
N CYS A 153 -5.05 -16.55 -21.86
CA CYS A 153 -4.33 -17.18 -22.97
C CYS A 153 -2.89 -17.53 -22.56
N GLY A 154 -2.36 -18.55 -23.17
CA GLY A 154 -0.98 -19.00 -22.97
C GLY A 154 -0.77 -19.80 -21.67
N SER A 155 0.50 -20.01 -21.31
CA SER A 155 0.87 -20.73 -20.09
C SER A 155 1.36 -19.78 -19.00
N LEU A 156 1.21 -20.18 -17.73
CA LEU A 156 1.74 -19.44 -16.58
C LEU A 156 3.24 -19.15 -16.74
N THR A 157 4.02 -20.17 -17.15
CA THR A 157 5.47 -20.05 -17.34
C THR A 157 5.83 -19.00 -18.40
N PHE A 158 5.11 -18.98 -19.53
CA PHE A 158 5.32 -17.99 -20.58
C PHE A 158 5.16 -16.56 -20.03
N TRP A 159 4.08 -16.31 -19.27
CA TRP A 159 3.81 -14.98 -18.73
C TRP A 159 4.78 -14.59 -17.60
N ILE A 160 5.20 -15.55 -16.76
CA ILE A 160 6.25 -15.28 -15.76
C ILE A 160 7.53 -14.82 -16.44
N VAL A 161 7.99 -15.53 -17.49
CA VAL A 161 9.21 -15.18 -18.20
C VAL A 161 9.08 -13.83 -18.91
N ALA A 162 7.95 -13.60 -19.59
CA ALA A 162 7.70 -12.35 -20.31
C ALA A 162 7.70 -11.13 -19.37
N ILE A 163 7.02 -11.20 -18.22
CA ILE A 163 6.96 -10.11 -17.24
C ILE A 163 8.31 -9.91 -16.55
N PHE A 164 9.03 -10.98 -16.24
CA PHE A 164 10.37 -10.89 -15.65
C PHE A 164 11.36 -10.20 -16.58
N ILE A 165 11.38 -10.54 -17.87
CA ILE A 165 12.21 -9.89 -18.89
C ILE A 165 11.79 -8.41 -19.03
N TYR A 166 10.49 -8.12 -19.05
CA TYR A 166 10.00 -6.74 -19.06
C TYR A 166 10.55 -5.94 -17.90
N TYR A 167 10.54 -6.47 -16.67
CA TYR A 167 11.05 -5.77 -15.48
C TYR A 167 12.55 -5.47 -15.57
N ILE A 168 13.36 -6.40 -16.09
CA ILE A 168 14.79 -6.16 -16.32
C ILE A 168 14.97 -4.98 -17.26
N ILE A 169 14.27 -4.99 -18.40
CA ILE A 169 14.35 -3.93 -19.42
C ILE A 169 13.86 -2.59 -18.83
N ALA A 170 12.70 -2.60 -18.20
CA ALA A 170 12.06 -1.39 -17.68
C ALA A 170 12.89 -0.74 -16.57
N THR A 171 13.50 -1.53 -15.67
CA THR A 171 14.38 -1.01 -14.60
C THR A 171 15.62 -0.32 -15.15
N MET A 172 16.08 -0.68 -16.35
CA MET A 172 17.25 -0.08 -16.99
C MET A 172 16.93 1.17 -17.81
N LEU A 173 15.67 1.36 -18.24
CA LEU A 173 15.25 2.47 -19.09
C LEU A 173 14.95 3.76 -18.28
N PRO A 174 15.09 4.97 -18.88
CA PRO A 174 14.67 6.22 -18.26
C PRO A 174 13.16 6.29 -17.99
N ILE A 175 12.79 6.84 -16.84
CA ILE A 175 11.40 6.99 -16.37
C ILE A 175 10.48 7.65 -17.42
N LYS A 176 10.95 8.72 -18.07
CA LYS A 176 10.15 9.51 -19.01
C LYS A 176 9.57 8.71 -20.19
N LYS A 177 10.28 7.68 -20.68
CA LYS A 177 9.87 6.93 -21.87
C LYS A 177 8.70 5.98 -21.63
N ILE A 178 8.62 5.36 -20.45
CA ILE A 178 7.61 4.36 -20.13
C ILE A 178 6.54 4.96 -19.21
N ILE A 179 6.94 5.47 -18.04
CA ILE A 179 6.03 5.94 -17.00
C ILE A 179 5.16 7.11 -17.50
N GLY A 180 5.75 8.10 -18.13
CA GLY A 180 5.04 9.32 -18.55
C GLY A 180 4.03 9.14 -19.70
N ARG A 181 4.08 8.03 -20.47
CA ARG A 181 3.19 7.80 -21.63
C ARG A 181 2.21 6.66 -21.42
N ILE A 182 2.68 5.54 -20.89
CA ILE A 182 1.90 4.29 -20.80
C ILE A 182 1.08 4.24 -19.53
N TYR A 183 1.62 4.71 -18.39
CA TYR A 183 0.96 4.62 -17.10
C TYR A 183 -0.39 5.34 -17.02
N PRO A 184 -0.59 6.55 -17.58
CA PRO A 184 -1.91 7.16 -17.56
C PRO A 184 -2.99 6.33 -18.29
N LEU A 185 -2.62 5.59 -19.35
CA LEU A 185 -3.53 4.70 -20.05
C LEU A 185 -3.91 3.49 -19.17
N PHE A 186 -2.94 2.90 -18.50
CA PHE A 186 -3.18 1.79 -17.57
C PHE A 186 -3.99 2.21 -16.34
N ALA A 187 -3.74 3.41 -15.81
CA ALA A 187 -4.54 3.98 -14.74
C ALA A 187 -6.00 4.20 -15.18
N ALA A 188 -6.20 4.68 -16.42
CA ALA A 188 -7.53 4.82 -16.99
C ALA A 188 -8.26 3.47 -17.15
N SER A 189 -7.55 2.41 -17.57
CA SER A 189 -8.10 1.04 -17.61
C SER A 189 -8.50 0.53 -16.23
N LEU A 190 -7.70 0.79 -15.20
CA LEU A 190 -8.00 0.41 -13.82
C LEU A 190 -9.20 1.17 -13.27
N LEU A 191 -9.31 2.47 -13.55
CA LEU A 191 -10.47 3.28 -13.18
C LEU A 191 -11.73 2.86 -13.95
N PHE A 192 -11.60 2.51 -15.23
CA PHE A 192 -12.69 1.95 -16.01
C PHE A 192 -13.22 0.65 -15.38
N MET A 193 -12.34 -0.27 -15.02
CA MET A 193 -12.71 -1.50 -14.32
C MET A 193 -13.46 -1.19 -13.02
N ALA A 194 -12.92 -0.29 -12.19
CA ALA A 194 -13.55 0.07 -10.92
C ALA A 194 -14.97 0.68 -11.14
N LEU A 195 -15.10 1.58 -12.12
CA LEU A 195 -16.38 2.19 -12.46
C LEU A 195 -17.38 1.15 -13.02
N ALA A 196 -16.94 0.28 -13.92
CA ALA A 196 -17.78 -0.76 -14.50
C ALA A 196 -18.30 -1.73 -13.41
N LEU A 197 -17.43 -2.16 -12.50
CA LEU A 197 -17.81 -3.03 -11.39
C LEU A 197 -18.71 -2.30 -10.37
N LEU A 198 -18.48 -1.01 -10.11
CA LEU A 198 -19.37 -0.19 -9.28
C LEU A 198 -20.77 -0.13 -9.88
N VAL A 199 -20.88 0.14 -11.20
CA VAL A 199 -22.17 0.14 -11.90
C VAL A 199 -22.86 -1.22 -11.78
N MET A 200 -22.11 -2.32 -11.97
CA MET A 200 -22.66 -3.66 -11.82
C MET A 200 -23.11 -3.98 -10.40
N LEU A 201 -22.39 -3.52 -9.37
CA LEU A 201 -22.83 -3.62 -7.96
C LEU A 201 -24.16 -2.89 -7.73
N LEU A 202 -24.31 -1.70 -8.29
CA LEU A 202 -25.54 -0.91 -8.16
C LEU A 202 -26.73 -1.52 -8.93
N VAL A 203 -26.48 -2.07 -10.12
CA VAL A 203 -27.51 -2.71 -10.96
C VAL A 203 -27.95 -4.06 -10.39
N LYS A 204 -26.99 -4.91 -10.01
CA LYS A 204 -27.28 -6.25 -9.47
C LYS A 204 -27.79 -6.20 -8.05
N TRP A 205 -27.43 -5.20 -7.28
CA TRP A 205 -27.77 -5.00 -5.86
C TRP A 205 -27.69 -6.27 -5.03
N PRO A 206 -26.54 -6.95 -5.02
CA PRO A 206 -26.43 -8.27 -4.38
C PRO A 206 -26.64 -8.19 -2.88
N THR A 207 -27.16 -9.25 -2.28
CA THR A 207 -27.24 -9.38 -0.82
C THR A 207 -25.83 -9.66 -0.29
N ILE A 208 -25.31 -8.77 0.55
CA ILE A 208 -24.02 -8.92 1.22
C ILE A 208 -24.20 -8.65 2.72
N PRO A 209 -23.34 -9.19 3.59
CA PRO A 209 -23.40 -8.90 5.02
C PRO A 209 -23.32 -7.40 5.32
N GLU A 210 -24.21 -6.90 6.15
CA GLU A 210 -24.26 -5.49 6.54
C GLU A 210 -23.57 -5.27 7.91
N ILE A 211 -23.16 -4.03 8.22
CA ILE A 211 -22.48 -3.71 9.47
C ILE A 211 -23.33 -4.06 10.71
N TRP A 212 -24.64 -3.91 10.62
CA TRP A 212 -25.58 -4.24 11.69
C TRP A 212 -25.88 -5.74 11.83
N ASP A 213 -25.49 -6.58 10.87
CA ASP A 213 -25.57 -8.05 10.98
C ASP A 213 -24.45 -8.63 11.88
N GLY A 214 -23.57 -7.75 12.39
CA GLY A 214 -22.48 -8.08 13.31
C GLY A 214 -21.10 -7.92 12.66
N LEU A 215 -20.13 -7.59 13.50
CA LEU A 215 -18.74 -7.39 13.15
C LEU A 215 -17.86 -8.61 13.49
N GLY A 216 -18.47 -9.79 13.63
CA GLY A 216 -17.80 -11.04 13.96
C GLY A 216 -16.82 -11.52 12.87
N ASN A 217 -15.97 -12.45 13.26
CA ASN A 217 -15.05 -13.12 12.32
C ASN A 217 -15.80 -14.24 11.58
N ARG A 218 -16.29 -13.95 10.40
CA ARG A 218 -17.08 -14.89 9.58
C ARG A 218 -16.27 -16.12 9.17
N ALA A 219 -14.95 -16.01 9.06
CA ALA A 219 -14.11 -17.16 8.77
C ALA A 219 -14.09 -18.16 9.92
N MET A 220 -14.09 -17.71 11.18
CA MET A 220 -14.17 -18.58 12.36
C MET A 220 -15.55 -19.24 12.49
N GLU A 221 -16.62 -18.52 12.11
CA GLU A 221 -17.97 -19.08 12.09
C GLU A 221 -18.10 -20.18 11.03
N ALA A 222 -17.48 -19.98 9.85
CA ALA A 222 -17.51 -20.93 8.75
C ALA A 222 -16.57 -22.13 8.98
N SER A 223 -15.43 -21.93 9.65
CA SER A 223 -14.44 -22.96 9.94
C SER A 223 -13.86 -22.79 11.35
N PRO A 224 -14.25 -23.62 12.32
CA PRO A 224 -13.77 -23.53 13.71
C PRO A 224 -12.24 -23.70 13.86
N THR A 225 -11.57 -24.28 12.86
CA THR A 225 -10.11 -24.43 12.83
C THR A 225 -9.38 -23.18 12.39
N TRP A 226 -10.08 -22.16 11.90
CA TRP A 226 -9.51 -20.90 11.48
C TRP A 226 -8.90 -20.13 12.66
N LYS A 227 -7.65 -19.72 12.53
CA LYS A 227 -6.88 -19.11 13.62
C LYS A 227 -6.70 -17.61 13.52
N ASP A 228 -7.01 -17.01 12.36
CA ASP A 228 -6.83 -15.59 12.17
C ASP A 228 -7.94 -14.80 12.86
N ASN A 229 -7.61 -14.08 13.91
CA ASN A 229 -8.52 -13.14 14.54
C ASN A 229 -8.62 -11.83 13.76
N ILE A 230 -9.73 -11.10 13.89
CA ILE A 230 -9.87 -9.76 13.30
C ILE A 230 -8.68 -8.89 13.68
N PHE A 231 -8.38 -8.79 14.98
CA PHE A 231 -7.16 -8.15 15.45
C PHE A 231 -6.07 -9.22 15.72
N PRO A 232 -4.87 -9.10 15.14
CA PRO A 232 -4.38 -8.03 14.23
C PRO A 232 -4.51 -8.37 12.74
N CYS A 233 -5.08 -9.52 12.35
CA CYS A 233 -4.94 -10.07 11.00
C CYS A 233 -5.67 -9.27 9.93
N LEU A 234 -6.84 -8.70 10.21
CA LEU A 234 -7.56 -7.83 9.28
C LEU A 234 -6.67 -6.68 8.78
N PHE A 235 -5.94 -6.04 9.70
CA PHE A 235 -5.10 -4.86 9.44
C PHE A 235 -3.83 -5.19 8.63
N ILE A 236 -3.47 -6.47 8.56
CA ILE A 236 -2.37 -6.97 7.74
C ILE A 236 -2.87 -7.43 6.37
N VAL A 237 -4.00 -8.14 6.33
CA VAL A 237 -4.59 -8.66 5.09
C VAL A 237 -5.05 -7.53 4.19
N ILE A 238 -5.75 -6.52 4.74
CA ILE A 238 -6.12 -5.29 4.04
C ILE A 238 -5.12 -4.19 4.42
N SER A 239 -3.90 -4.32 3.96
CA SER A 239 -2.90 -3.27 4.08
C SER A 239 -3.09 -2.21 3.00
N CYS A 240 -2.97 -2.56 1.75
CA CYS A 240 -3.30 -1.66 0.64
C CYS A 240 -4.82 -1.43 0.57
N GLY A 241 -5.23 -0.21 0.22
CA GLY A 241 -6.63 0.20 0.24
C GLY A 241 -7.10 0.78 1.57
N ALA A 242 -6.37 0.55 2.68
CA ALA A 242 -6.59 1.20 3.97
C ALA A 242 -5.40 2.07 4.39
N ILE A 243 -4.21 1.47 4.52
CA ILE A 243 -2.94 2.18 4.75
C ILE A 243 -1.77 1.29 4.37
N SER A 244 -0.80 1.83 3.63
CA SER A 244 0.32 1.07 3.09
C SER A 244 1.65 1.82 3.17
N GLY A 245 2.61 1.25 3.87
CA GLY A 245 3.96 1.82 3.96
C GLY A 245 4.72 1.78 2.63
N PHE A 246 4.37 0.86 1.73
CA PHE A 246 4.90 0.82 0.38
C PHE A 246 4.68 2.15 -0.36
N HIS A 247 3.56 2.82 -0.14
CA HIS A 247 3.23 4.11 -0.76
C HIS A 247 4.27 5.19 -0.45
N ALA A 248 4.84 5.20 0.76
CA ALA A 248 5.90 6.13 1.12
C ALA A 248 7.21 5.92 0.34
N THR A 249 7.36 4.80 -0.34
CA THR A 249 8.47 4.58 -1.29
C THR A 249 8.17 5.17 -2.67
N GLN A 250 6.91 5.37 -3.02
CA GLN A 250 6.43 5.86 -4.32
C GLN A 250 6.15 7.37 -4.31
N SER A 251 5.52 7.88 -3.25
CA SER A 251 5.14 9.29 -3.12
C SER A 251 6.31 10.27 -3.30
N PRO A 252 7.55 10.01 -2.81
CA PRO A 252 8.69 10.86 -3.09
C PRO A 252 9.05 10.99 -4.58
N LEU A 253 8.84 9.93 -5.37
CA LEU A 253 9.08 9.97 -6.82
C LEU A 253 8.12 10.95 -7.51
N MET A 254 6.87 10.96 -7.08
CA MET A 254 5.86 11.88 -7.60
C MET A 254 6.05 13.29 -7.05
N GLY A 255 6.55 13.44 -5.83
CA GLY A 255 6.94 14.73 -5.24
C GLY A 255 8.00 15.48 -6.05
N ARG A 256 8.87 14.73 -6.79
CA ARG A 256 9.85 15.29 -7.72
C ARG A 256 9.24 15.82 -9.03
N CYS A 257 7.95 15.55 -9.26
CA CYS A 257 7.25 15.94 -10.50
C CYS A 257 6.19 17.02 -10.28
N LEU A 258 5.87 17.38 -9.03
CA LEU A 258 4.87 18.39 -8.70
C LEU A 258 5.40 19.81 -8.94
N GLY A 259 4.68 20.59 -9.74
CA GLY A 259 4.99 21.99 -10.00
C GLY A 259 4.57 22.96 -8.89
N SER A 260 3.69 22.56 -7.95
CA SER A 260 3.23 23.37 -6.84
C SER A 260 2.83 22.50 -5.65
N GLU A 261 3.13 22.97 -4.40
CA GLU A 261 2.70 22.29 -3.17
C GLU A 261 1.17 22.18 -3.06
N ARG A 262 0.42 23.17 -3.59
CA ARG A 262 -1.05 23.20 -3.55
C ARG A 262 -1.69 22.03 -4.29
N MET A 263 -0.95 21.36 -5.17
CA MET A 263 -1.40 20.17 -5.90
C MET A 263 -1.17 18.86 -5.13
N GLY A 264 -0.57 18.91 -3.95
CA GLY A 264 -0.28 17.73 -3.13
C GLY A 264 -1.53 16.97 -2.67
N ARG A 265 -2.59 17.69 -2.24
CA ARG A 265 -3.83 17.05 -1.76
C ARG A 265 -4.53 16.21 -2.84
N PRO A 266 -4.86 16.73 -4.03
CA PRO A 266 -5.47 15.89 -5.06
C PRO A 266 -4.56 14.73 -5.50
N VAL A 267 -3.24 14.92 -5.55
CA VAL A 267 -2.32 13.90 -6.01
C VAL A 267 -2.10 12.79 -4.98
N PHE A 268 -1.75 13.12 -3.74
CA PHE A 268 -1.40 12.09 -2.75
C PHE A 268 -2.61 11.63 -1.93
N TYR A 269 -3.30 12.57 -1.29
CA TYR A 269 -4.49 12.25 -0.49
C TYR A 269 -5.61 11.70 -1.39
N GLY A 270 -5.84 12.36 -2.54
CA GLY A 270 -6.87 11.95 -3.50
C GLY A 270 -6.61 10.59 -4.13
N ALA A 271 -5.36 10.26 -4.48
CA ALA A 271 -5.02 8.95 -5.02
C ALA A 271 -5.28 7.83 -4.01
N MET A 272 -4.94 8.06 -2.72
CA MET A 272 -5.20 7.07 -1.67
C MET A 272 -6.71 6.87 -1.43
N ILE A 273 -7.52 7.93 -1.43
CA ILE A 273 -8.98 7.79 -1.36
C ILE A 273 -9.53 7.02 -2.57
N THR A 274 -9.01 7.28 -3.77
CA THR A 274 -9.41 6.54 -4.98
C THR A 274 -9.06 5.05 -4.86
N GLU A 275 -7.90 4.73 -4.30
CA GLU A 275 -7.51 3.36 -3.99
C GLU A 275 -8.45 2.72 -2.95
N GLY A 276 -8.82 3.46 -1.88
CA GLY A 276 -9.82 3.02 -0.90
C GLY A 276 -11.19 2.72 -1.51
N ILE A 277 -11.61 3.51 -2.51
CA ILE A 277 -12.84 3.25 -3.27
C ILE A 277 -12.71 1.94 -4.07
N VAL A 278 -11.60 1.70 -4.74
CA VAL A 278 -11.34 0.43 -5.44
C VAL A 278 -11.37 -0.74 -4.47
N ALA A 279 -10.72 -0.61 -3.31
CA ALA A 279 -10.74 -1.64 -2.27
C ALA A 279 -12.16 -1.89 -1.74
N MET A 280 -12.96 -0.86 -1.56
CA MET A 280 -14.35 -0.97 -1.11
C MET A 280 -15.22 -1.74 -2.13
N ILE A 281 -15.06 -1.45 -3.42
CA ILE A 281 -15.73 -2.18 -4.50
C ILE A 281 -15.38 -3.67 -4.44
N TRP A 282 -14.10 -4.00 -4.34
CA TRP A 282 -13.64 -5.40 -4.27
C TRP A 282 -13.97 -6.10 -2.96
N ALA A 283 -14.07 -5.37 -1.84
CA ALA A 283 -14.56 -5.93 -0.58
C ALA A 283 -16.05 -6.31 -0.67
N ALA A 284 -16.86 -5.48 -1.34
CA ALA A 284 -18.26 -5.79 -1.60
C ALA A 284 -18.42 -6.98 -2.56
N ILE A 285 -17.59 -7.03 -3.63
CA ILE A 285 -17.58 -8.15 -4.59
C ILE A 285 -17.11 -9.44 -3.90
N GLY A 286 -16.06 -9.40 -3.09
CA GLY A 286 -15.60 -10.55 -2.32
C GLY A 286 -16.67 -11.05 -1.34
N SER A 287 -17.35 -10.13 -0.67
CA SER A 287 -18.48 -10.47 0.19
C SER A 287 -19.62 -11.12 -0.58
N TYR A 288 -20.00 -10.61 -1.76
CA TYR A 288 -20.97 -11.26 -2.64
C TYR A 288 -20.51 -12.66 -3.04
N PHE A 289 -19.27 -12.80 -3.52
CA PHE A 289 -18.73 -14.06 -4.02
C PHE A 289 -18.79 -15.18 -2.98
N PHE A 290 -18.38 -14.89 -1.74
CA PHE A 290 -18.28 -15.90 -0.69
C PHE A 290 -19.56 -16.12 0.11
N TYR A 291 -20.44 -15.13 0.24
CA TYR A 291 -21.61 -15.23 1.10
C TYR A 291 -22.95 -15.35 0.35
N ALA A 292 -23.07 -14.67 -0.80
CA ALA A 292 -24.36 -14.59 -1.49
C ALA A 292 -24.42 -15.48 -2.75
N SER A 293 -23.30 -15.71 -3.41
CA SER A 293 -23.21 -16.54 -4.62
C SER A 293 -21.92 -17.35 -4.61
N PRO A 294 -21.78 -18.30 -3.66
CA PRO A 294 -20.59 -19.12 -3.59
C PRO A 294 -20.44 -19.98 -4.84
N GLN A 295 -19.24 -19.97 -5.44
CA GLN A 295 -18.88 -20.86 -6.53
C GLN A 295 -18.43 -22.21 -5.97
N PRO A 296 -18.69 -23.34 -6.63
CA PRO A 296 -18.23 -24.66 -6.18
C PRO A 296 -16.70 -24.66 -5.95
N GLY A 297 -16.27 -25.06 -4.76
CA GLY A 297 -14.86 -25.10 -4.35
C GLY A 297 -14.28 -23.75 -3.88
N TYR A 298 -15.10 -22.70 -3.82
CA TYR A 298 -14.70 -21.37 -3.34
C TYR A 298 -15.61 -20.84 -2.21
N GLU A 299 -16.33 -21.74 -1.54
CA GLU A 299 -17.11 -21.38 -0.36
C GLU A 299 -16.19 -20.85 0.74
N LEU A 300 -16.71 -19.92 1.57
CA LEU A 300 -15.93 -19.29 2.63
C LEU A 300 -15.26 -20.34 3.55
N GLN A 301 -15.93 -21.44 3.86
CA GLN A 301 -15.40 -22.48 4.71
C GLN A 301 -14.16 -23.17 4.10
N SER A 302 -14.18 -23.54 2.83
CA SER A 302 -13.06 -24.17 2.14
C SER A 302 -11.88 -23.21 1.98
N VAL A 303 -12.18 -21.95 1.69
CA VAL A 303 -11.18 -20.89 1.53
C VAL A 303 -10.57 -20.50 2.89
N ALA A 304 -11.39 -20.38 3.94
CA ALA A 304 -10.92 -20.03 5.28
C ALA A 304 -10.07 -21.14 5.91
N GLY A 305 -10.35 -22.40 5.61
CA GLY A 305 -9.58 -23.56 6.10
C GLY A 305 -8.28 -23.83 5.35
N ASN A 306 -8.02 -23.13 4.26
CA ASN A 306 -6.87 -23.33 3.40
C ASN A 306 -5.91 -22.13 3.47
N SER A 307 -4.62 -22.41 3.70
CA SER A 307 -3.55 -21.42 3.56
C SER A 307 -3.47 -20.82 2.13
N GLY A 308 -4.03 -21.51 1.14
CA GLY A 308 -4.18 -21.06 -0.25
C GLY A 308 -5.25 -19.99 -0.49
N PHE A 309 -5.83 -19.38 0.55
CA PHE A 309 -6.86 -18.33 0.38
C PHE A 309 -6.40 -17.18 -0.55
N ALA A 310 -5.14 -16.76 -0.42
CA ALA A 310 -4.57 -15.73 -1.28
C ALA A 310 -4.52 -16.16 -2.76
N THR A 311 -4.35 -17.43 -3.04
CA THR A 311 -4.31 -17.98 -4.40
C THR A 311 -5.66 -17.90 -5.09
N SER A 312 -6.76 -17.95 -4.32
CA SER A 312 -8.12 -17.85 -4.87
C SER A 312 -8.49 -16.41 -5.29
N ALA A 313 -7.87 -15.37 -4.75
CA ALA A 313 -8.19 -13.99 -5.09
C ALA A 313 -8.02 -13.65 -6.59
N PRO A 314 -6.95 -14.03 -7.29
CA PRO A 314 -6.86 -13.87 -8.75
C PRO A 314 -7.95 -14.63 -9.52
N GLN A 315 -8.38 -15.80 -9.03
CA GLN A 315 -9.46 -16.58 -9.65
C GLN A 315 -10.81 -15.89 -9.47
N VAL A 316 -11.12 -15.35 -8.29
CA VAL A 316 -12.31 -14.53 -8.03
C VAL A 316 -12.36 -13.36 -9.02
N VAL A 317 -11.25 -12.68 -9.23
CA VAL A 317 -11.14 -11.59 -10.20
C VAL A 317 -11.51 -12.05 -11.62
N ASN A 318 -10.94 -13.15 -12.08
CA ASN A 318 -11.23 -13.72 -13.41
C ASN A 318 -12.71 -14.08 -13.56
N ILE A 319 -13.29 -14.76 -12.57
CA ILE A 319 -14.69 -15.19 -12.59
C ILE A 319 -15.61 -13.97 -12.64
N ILE A 320 -15.46 -13.05 -11.69
CA ILE A 320 -16.33 -11.87 -11.58
C ILE A 320 -16.26 -10.98 -12.81
N CYS A 321 -15.05 -10.69 -13.31
CA CYS A 321 -14.93 -9.84 -14.49
C CYS A 321 -15.58 -10.45 -15.73
N ARG A 322 -15.50 -11.76 -15.91
CA ARG A 322 -16.17 -12.45 -17.03
C ARG A 322 -17.69 -12.51 -16.86
N ASP A 323 -18.15 -12.90 -15.66
CA ASP A 323 -19.58 -13.09 -15.39
C ASP A 323 -20.36 -11.76 -15.40
N TRP A 324 -19.74 -10.69 -14.88
CA TRP A 324 -20.42 -9.41 -14.73
C TRP A 324 -20.29 -8.49 -15.94
N LEU A 325 -19.13 -8.50 -16.60
CA LEU A 325 -18.83 -7.58 -17.68
C LEU A 325 -18.84 -8.25 -19.07
N GLY A 326 -19.10 -9.55 -19.12
CA GLY A 326 -19.04 -10.32 -20.35
C GLY A 326 -17.64 -10.41 -20.95
N MET A 327 -17.54 -10.92 -22.18
CA MET A 327 -16.24 -11.20 -22.78
C MET A 327 -15.40 -9.93 -23.04
N VAL A 328 -15.96 -8.91 -23.66
CA VAL A 328 -15.21 -7.68 -24.02
C VAL A 328 -14.93 -6.83 -22.78
N GLY A 329 -15.96 -6.56 -21.98
CA GLY A 329 -15.80 -5.78 -20.75
C GLY A 329 -14.89 -6.46 -19.74
N GLY A 330 -14.97 -7.80 -19.62
CA GLY A 330 -14.10 -8.61 -18.79
C GLY A 330 -12.63 -8.51 -19.21
N ILE A 331 -12.31 -8.60 -20.48
CA ILE A 331 -10.93 -8.44 -20.98
C ILE A 331 -10.39 -7.03 -20.69
N LEU A 332 -11.18 -5.98 -20.92
CA LEU A 332 -10.77 -4.61 -20.63
C LEU A 332 -10.51 -4.39 -19.12
N ALA A 333 -11.37 -4.94 -18.26
CA ALA A 333 -11.19 -4.90 -16.82
C ALA A 333 -9.94 -5.65 -16.38
N LEU A 334 -9.73 -6.86 -16.89
CA LEU A 334 -8.56 -7.68 -16.59
C LEU A 334 -7.25 -7.03 -17.06
N LEU A 335 -7.25 -6.31 -18.20
CA LEU A 335 -6.09 -5.54 -18.63
C LEU A 335 -5.73 -4.44 -17.62
N GLY A 336 -6.71 -3.74 -17.05
CA GLY A 336 -6.48 -2.76 -15.98
C GLY A 336 -5.88 -3.40 -14.73
N ILE A 337 -6.41 -4.55 -14.31
CA ILE A 337 -5.95 -5.28 -13.12
C ILE A 337 -4.54 -5.85 -13.32
N VAL A 338 -4.22 -6.33 -14.52
CA VAL A 338 -2.89 -6.86 -14.86
C VAL A 338 -1.86 -5.74 -15.00
N ALA A 339 -2.25 -4.61 -15.55
CA ALA A 339 -1.35 -3.47 -15.77
C ALA A 339 -0.87 -2.87 -14.45
N ALA A 340 -1.72 -2.80 -13.42
CA ALA A 340 -1.39 -2.22 -12.13
C ALA A 340 -0.19 -2.94 -11.46
N PRO A 341 -0.19 -4.26 -11.20
CA PRO A 341 0.97 -4.93 -10.60
C PRO A 341 2.21 -4.92 -11.50
N ILE A 342 2.04 -4.97 -12.82
CA ILE A 342 3.19 -4.91 -13.74
C ILE A 342 3.91 -3.56 -13.62
N THR A 343 3.17 -2.46 -13.56
CA THR A 343 3.77 -1.12 -13.42
C THR A 343 4.29 -0.88 -12.01
N THR A 344 3.57 -1.32 -10.99
CA THR A 344 4.00 -1.19 -9.60
C THR A 344 5.25 -2.02 -9.32
N GLY A 345 5.36 -3.24 -9.85
CA GLY A 345 6.55 -4.08 -9.71
C GLY A 345 7.79 -3.51 -10.41
N ASP A 346 7.62 -2.93 -11.61
CA ASP A 346 8.71 -2.19 -12.27
C ASP A 346 9.21 -1.04 -11.40
N THR A 347 8.30 -0.20 -10.90
CA THR A 347 8.68 0.93 -10.05
C THR A 347 9.24 0.48 -8.70
N ALA A 348 8.77 -0.62 -8.14
CA ALA A 348 9.30 -1.21 -6.90
C ALA A 348 10.77 -1.65 -7.05
N LEU A 349 11.08 -2.45 -8.06
CA LEU A 349 12.46 -2.90 -8.31
C LEU A 349 13.39 -1.75 -8.70
N ARG A 350 12.88 -0.75 -9.43
CA ARG A 350 13.60 0.50 -9.71
C ARG A 350 13.89 1.27 -8.41
N SER A 351 12.91 1.41 -7.53
CA SER A 351 13.07 2.07 -6.23
C SER A 351 14.08 1.35 -5.36
N ALA A 352 14.02 0.00 -5.29
CA ALA A 352 15.01 -0.80 -4.57
C ALA A 352 16.43 -0.53 -5.07
N ARG A 353 16.64 -0.52 -6.38
CA ARG A 353 17.94 -0.19 -6.99
C ARG A 353 18.42 1.22 -6.62
N LEU A 354 17.54 2.22 -6.68
CA LEU A 354 17.88 3.61 -6.34
C LEU A 354 18.21 3.75 -4.85
N ILE A 355 17.41 3.16 -3.97
CA ILE A 355 17.63 3.16 -2.51
C ILE A 355 18.99 2.54 -2.17
N ILE A 356 19.33 1.40 -2.76
CA ILE A 356 20.63 0.76 -2.58
C ILE A 356 21.77 1.68 -3.08
N ALA A 357 21.60 2.25 -4.27
CA ALA A 357 22.59 3.13 -4.89
C ALA A 357 22.87 4.38 -4.05
N ASP A 358 21.83 5.00 -3.50
CA ASP A 358 21.93 6.18 -2.64
C ASP A 358 22.66 5.82 -1.31
N PHE A 359 22.37 4.64 -0.77
CA PHE A 359 23.03 4.18 0.46
C PHE A 359 24.53 3.94 0.29
N ILE A 360 24.93 3.24 -0.78
CA ILE A 360 26.34 2.97 -1.09
C ILE A 360 27.03 4.13 -1.82
N LYS A 361 26.30 5.24 -2.05
CA LYS A 361 26.76 6.48 -2.72
C LYS A 361 27.30 6.23 -4.13
N VAL A 362 26.66 5.36 -4.90
CA VAL A 362 27.04 5.02 -6.28
C VAL A 362 26.17 5.78 -7.27
N SER A 363 26.82 6.57 -8.12
CA SER A 363 26.11 7.34 -9.17
C SER A 363 25.44 6.43 -10.20
N GLN A 364 24.15 6.69 -10.45
CA GLN A 364 23.33 5.95 -11.40
C GLN A 364 23.30 6.55 -12.81
N LYS A 365 24.15 7.55 -13.09
CA LYS A 365 24.26 8.18 -14.42
C LYS A 365 24.81 7.23 -15.49
N LYS A 366 25.74 6.33 -15.11
CA LYS A 366 26.35 5.34 -16.02
C LYS A 366 25.64 3.98 -15.93
N THR A 367 25.64 3.23 -17.04
CA THR A 367 24.98 1.92 -17.13
C THR A 367 25.65 0.83 -16.29
N LYS A 368 27.00 0.79 -16.25
CA LYS A 368 27.76 -0.23 -15.50
C LYS A 368 27.36 -0.30 -14.00
N PRO A 369 27.38 0.83 -13.23
CA PRO A 369 26.95 0.79 -11.84
C PRO A 369 25.48 0.36 -11.64
N ARG A 370 24.60 0.66 -12.58
CA ARG A 370 23.20 0.18 -12.55
C ARG A 370 23.16 -1.35 -12.61
N ILE A 371 23.92 -1.94 -13.53
CA ILE A 371 23.96 -3.40 -13.72
C ILE A 371 24.43 -4.11 -12.46
N TYR A 372 25.50 -3.62 -11.80
CA TYR A 372 26.03 -4.24 -10.58
C TYR A 372 25.03 -4.32 -9.43
N ILE A 373 24.11 -3.36 -9.30
CA ILE A 373 23.06 -3.39 -8.29
C ILE A 373 21.86 -4.21 -8.79
N THR A 374 21.53 -4.11 -10.08
CA THR A 374 20.35 -4.76 -10.66
C THR A 374 20.50 -6.29 -10.66
N ILE A 375 21.66 -6.84 -11.01
CA ILE A 375 21.87 -8.29 -11.08
C ILE A 375 21.57 -8.99 -9.73
N PRO A 376 22.20 -8.63 -8.60
CA PRO A 376 21.87 -9.29 -7.32
C PRO A 376 20.41 -9.13 -6.93
N LEU A 377 19.83 -7.95 -7.16
CA LEU A 377 18.43 -7.66 -6.85
C LEU A 377 17.49 -8.59 -7.63
N PHE A 378 17.72 -8.75 -8.94
CA PHE A 378 16.89 -9.62 -9.78
C PHE A 378 17.14 -11.10 -9.52
N LEU A 379 18.35 -11.52 -9.14
CA LEU A 379 18.64 -12.89 -8.72
C LEU A 379 17.85 -13.25 -7.44
N LEU A 380 17.83 -12.36 -6.45
CA LEU A 380 17.04 -12.56 -5.24
C LEU A 380 15.53 -12.61 -5.54
N THR A 381 15.04 -11.69 -6.38
CA THR A 381 13.64 -11.68 -6.80
C THR A 381 13.28 -12.97 -7.55
N PHE A 382 14.15 -13.44 -8.44
CA PHE A 382 13.96 -14.68 -9.18
C PHE A 382 13.95 -15.92 -8.27
N SER A 383 14.87 -15.98 -7.31
CA SER A 383 14.91 -17.08 -6.33
C SER A 383 13.63 -17.16 -5.51
N LEU A 384 13.12 -16.00 -5.07
CA LEU A 384 11.87 -15.92 -4.32
C LEU A 384 10.66 -16.32 -5.18
N LEU A 385 10.63 -15.87 -6.44
CA LEU A 385 9.61 -16.21 -7.41
C LEU A 385 9.60 -17.72 -7.70
N MET A 386 10.77 -18.34 -7.90
CA MET A 386 10.87 -19.80 -8.13
C MET A 386 10.43 -20.60 -6.91
N TRP A 387 10.81 -20.15 -5.70
CA TRP A 387 10.30 -20.75 -4.48
C TRP A 387 8.76 -20.64 -4.37
N GLN A 388 8.19 -19.49 -4.70
CA GLN A 388 6.74 -19.26 -4.71
C GLN A 388 6.02 -20.19 -5.72
N VAL A 389 6.58 -20.36 -6.92
CA VAL A 389 6.01 -21.24 -7.96
C VAL A 389 6.10 -22.71 -7.57
N ALA A 390 7.19 -23.10 -6.91
CA ALA A 390 7.41 -24.49 -6.49
C ALA A 390 6.54 -24.94 -5.31
N ASN A 391 6.01 -23.98 -4.53
CA ASN A 391 5.21 -24.28 -3.33
C ASN A 391 3.74 -23.86 -3.53
N PRO A 392 2.78 -24.79 -3.36
CA PRO A 392 1.35 -24.47 -3.51
C PRO A 392 0.86 -23.30 -2.63
N GLU A 393 1.42 -23.17 -1.42
CA GLU A 393 1.10 -22.10 -0.46
C GLU A 393 2.01 -20.87 -0.60
N GLY A 394 3.00 -20.90 -1.49
CA GLY A 394 4.06 -19.90 -1.59
C GLY A 394 3.54 -18.47 -1.79
N PHE A 395 2.48 -18.30 -2.60
CA PHE A 395 1.84 -16.98 -2.77
C PHE A 395 1.23 -16.46 -1.47
N GLY A 396 0.49 -17.29 -0.76
CA GLY A 396 -0.14 -16.92 0.52
C GLY A 396 0.89 -16.53 1.59
N VAL A 397 1.96 -17.29 1.69
CA VAL A 397 3.07 -17.02 2.62
C VAL A 397 3.74 -15.68 2.29
N LEU A 398 4.11 -15.46 1.03
CA LEU A 398 4.73 -14.20 0.61
C LEU A 398 3.78 -13.01 0.79
N TRP A 399 2.48 -13.20 0.57
CA TRP A 399 1.48 -12.16 0.79
C TRP A 399 1.40 -11.72 2.26
N GLN A 400 1.48 -12.66 3.20
CA GLN A 400 1.49 -12.34 4.62
C GLN A 400 2.77 -11.60 5.03
N TYR A 401 3.94 -12.01 4.54
CA TYR A 401 5.19 -11.27 4.74
C TYR A 401 5.11 -9.88 4.12
N LEU A 402 4.60 -9.76 2.88
CA LEU A 402 4.36 -8.48 2.23
C LEU A 402 3.51 -7.57 3.11
N GLY A 403 2.37 -8.06 3.59
CA GLY A 403 1.47 -7.31 4.46
C GLY A 403 2.15 -6.85 5.75
N TRP A 404 2.87 -7.72 6.44
CA TRP A 404 3.52 -7.37 7.69
C TRP A 404 4.68 -6.37 7.50
N PHE A 405 5.58 -6.59 6.55
CA PHE A 405 6.66 -5.64 6.24
C PHE A 405 6.11 -4.29 5.81
N ASN A 406 5.06 -4.29 5.01
CA ASN A 406 4.36 -3.11 4.58
C ASN A 406 3.83 -2.29 5.76
N GLN A 407 3.22 -2.94 6.74
CA GLN A 407 2.67 -2.28 7.92
C GLN A 407 3.76 -1.85 8.93
N CYS A 408 4.89 -2.55 9.01
CA CYS A 408 6.06 -2.09 9.76
C CYS A 408 6.59 -0.78 9.16
N LEU A 409 6.67 -0.71 7.83
CA LEU A 409 7.07 0.49 7.11
C LEU A 409 6.10 1.65 7.41
N THR A 410 4.81 1.37 7.38
CA THR A 410 3.74 2.31 7.75
C THR A 410 3.95 2.90 9.15
N ALA A 411 4.13 2.05 10.16
CA ALA A 411 4.31 2.49 11.54
C ALA A 411 5.53 3.41 11.68
N ILE A 412 6.68 3.03 11.13
CA ILE A 412 7.91 3.83 11.20
C ILE A 412 7.76 5.16 10.45
N THR A 413 7.11 5.15 9.28
CA THR A 413 6.84 6.36 8.51
C THR A 413 5.93 7.31 9.29
N LEU A 414 4.85 6.82 9.88
CA LEU A 414 3.94 7.64 10.69
C LEU A 414 4.65 8.26 11.91
N TRP A 415 5.53 7.53 12.60
CA TRP A 415 6.38 8.09 13.66
C TRP A 415 7.31 9.18 13.13
N THR A 416 7.89 9.00 11.95
CA THR A 416 8.75 9.99 11.31
C THR A 416 7.98 11.27 11.00
N LEU A 417 6.79 11.13 10.42
CA LEU A 417 5.89 12.26 10.12
C LEU A 417 5.40 12.96 11.39
N THR A 418 5.18 12.20 12.47
CA THR A 418 4.83 12.76 13.78
C THR A 418 5.97 13.64 14.32
N VAL A 419 7.22 13.16 14.24
CA VAL A 419 8.39 13.97 14.63
C VAL A 419 8.54 15.21 13.76
N TYR A 420 8.31 15.10 12.46
CA TYR A 420 8.29 16.24 11.55
C TYR A 420 7.28 17.30 12.00
N LEU A 421 6.01 16.91 12.22
CA LEU A 421 4.96 17.83 12.64
C LEU A 421 5.24 18.48 14.01
N ILE A 422 5.84 17.74 14.95
CA ILE A 422 6.28 18.32 16.24
C ILE A 422 7.33 19.40 16.04
N LYS A 423 8.36 19.10 15.20
CA LYS A 423 9.43 20.07 14.91
C LYS A 423 8.92 21.33 14.20
N GLU A 424 7.96 21.16 13.31
CA GLU A 424 7.28 22.27 12.61
C GLU A 424 6.20 22.95 13.46
N ARG A 425 6.05 22.58 14.74
CA ARG A 425 5.03 23.13 15.68
C ARG A 425 3.59 22.99 15.17
N LYS A 426 3.29 21.91 14.41
CA LYS A 426 1.98 21.63 13.82
C LYS A 426 1.21 20.59 14.62
N MET A 427 -0.08 20.41 14.29
CA MET A 427 -0.94 19.40 14.91
C MET A 427 -0.48 17.98 14.54
N TYR A 428 0.29 17.35 15.41
CA TYR A 428 0.89 16.03 15.18
C TYR A 428 -0.06 14.86 15.46
N MET A 429 -1.20 15.09 16.10
CA MET A 429 -2.15 14.01 16.46
C MET A 429 -2.67 13.25 15.25
N ILE A 430 -2.76 13.88 14.08
CA ILE A 430 -3.21 13.26 12.83
C ILE A 430 -2.30 12.10 12.36
N THR A 431 -1.05 12.06 12.77
CA THR A 431 -0.11 10.98 12.49
C THR A 431 0.23 10.15 13.73
N TYR A 432 0.19 10.76 14.92
CA TYR A 432 0.51 10.11 16.18
C TYR A 432 -0.47 8.98 16.53
N VAL A 433 -1.77 9.23 16.43
CA VAL A 433 -2.81 8.22 16.74
C VAL A 433 -2.67 7.01 15.81
N PRO A 434 -2.61 7.18 14.47
CA PRO A 434 -2.34 6.07 13.57
C PRO A 434 -0.98 5.38 13.83
N ALA A 435 0.08 6.13 14.21
CA ALA A 435 1.39 5.55 14.50
C ALA A 435 1.34 4.58 15.70
N VAL A 436 0.68 4.97 16.78
CA VAL A 436 0.48 4.11 17.95
C VAL A 436 -0.32 2.87 17.56
N PHE A 437 -1.45 3.05 16.89
CA PHE A 437 -2.30 1.95 16.44
C PHE A 437 -1.54 0.95 15.56
N MET A 438 -0.84 1.43 14.53
CA MET A 438 -0.09 0.55 13.62
C MET A 438 1.10 -0.13 14.31
N THR A 439 1.68 0.49 15.34
CA THR A 439 2.71 -0.16 16.16
C THR A 439 2.13 -1.34 16.94
N ILE A 440 0.93 -1.17 17.53
CA ILE A 440 0.24 -2.26 18.23
C ILE A 440 -0.12 -3.40 17.28
N VAL A 441 -0.65 -3.08 16.09
CA VAL A 441 -0.98 -4.07 15.06
C VAL A 441 0.23 -4.88 14.65
N THR A 442 1.32 -4.20 14.26
CA THR A 442 2.51 -4.87 13.69
C THR A 442 3.28 -5.69 14.71
N SER A 443 3.42 -5.19 15.95
CA SER A 443 4.09 -5.91 17.02
C SER A 443 3.27 -7.11 17.49
N THR A 444 1.94 -6.97 17.63
CA THR A 444 1.08 -8.09 18.01
C THR A 444 1.08 -9.17 16.93
N TYR A 445 0.95 -8.78 15.67
CA TYR A 445 1.00 -9.73 14.54
C TYR A 445 2.32 -10.51 14.51
N PHE A 446 3.45 -9.86 14.79
CA PHE A 446 4.75 -10.53 14.88
C PHE A 446 4.77 -11.71 15.85
N PHE A 447 4.12 -11.57 16.99
CA PHE A 447 4.10 -12.62 18.00
C PHE A 447 3.06 -13.71 17.72
N VAL A 448 1.88 -13.35 17.20
CA VAL A 448 0.77 -14.32 17.06
C VAL A 448 0.70 -15.02 15.72
N SER A 449 1.29 -14.44 14.66
CA SER A 449 1.22 -15.01 13.32
C SER A 449 2.00 -16.32 13.23
N GLY A 450 1.37 -17.38 12.72
CA GLY A 450 2.00 -18.66 12.48
C GLY A 450 3.14 -18.64 11.45
N GLN A 451 3.19 -17.60 10.61
CA GLN A 451 4.27 -17.37 9.65
C GLN A 451 5.51 -16.71 10.30
N LEU A 452 5.38 -16.17 11.51
CA LEU A 452 6.44 -15.51 12.27
C LEU A 452 6.73 -16.32 13.54
N LEU A 453 6.32 -15.88 14.72
CA LEU A 453 6.61 -16.58 15.96
C LEU A 453 5.53 -17.60 16.38
N GLY A 454 4.28 -17.44 15.94
CA GLY A 454 3.21 -18.40 16.19
C GLY A 454 2.85 -18.62 17.66
N LEU A 455 3.08 -17.63 18.53
CA LEU A 455 2.80 -17.75 19.95
C LEU A 455 1.29 -17.78 20.23
N PRO A 456 0.83 -18.49 21.26
CA PRO A 456 -0.56 -18.43 21.70
C PRO A 456 -1.01 -16.99 21.97
N ALA A 457 -2.27 -16.67 21.67
CA ALA A 457 -2.83 -15.32 21.82
C ALA A 457 -2.64 -14.74 23.24
N MET A 458 -2.80 -15.58 24.27
CA MET A 458 -2.60 -15.19 25.68
C MET A 458 -1.18 -14.64 25.97
N VAL A 459 -0.17 -15.06 25.21
CA VAL A 459 1.21 -14.62 25.35
C VAL A 459 1.55 -13.54 24.31
N GLY A 460 1.12 -13.74 23.08
CA GLY A 460 1.47 -12.87 21.97
C GLY A 460 0.86 -11.46 22.07
N TYR A 461 -0.38 -11.32 22.55
CA TYR A 461 -1.01 -10.01 22.72
C TYR A 461 -0.32 -9.16 23.81
N PRO A 462 -0.07 -9.67 25.03
CA PRO A 462 0.68 -8.92 26.02
C PRO A 462 2.07 -8.51 25.55
N LEU A 463 2.79 -9.41 24.87
CA LEU A 463 4.12 -9.09 24.31
C LEU A 463 4.06 -7.98 23.25
N GLY A 464 3.07 -8.04 22.36
CA GLY A 464 2.85 -6.99 21.36
C GLY A 464 2.57 -5.63 21.99
N LEU A 465 1.73 -5.62 23.04
CA LEU A 465 1.43 -4.40 23.81
C LEU A 465 2.66 -3.89 24.57
N CYS A 466 3.48 -4.77 25.16
CA CYS A 466 4.73 -4.38 25.83
C CYS A 466 5.72 -3.71 24.84
N VAL A 467 5.93 -4.31 23.67
CA VAL A 467 6.79 -3.70 22.62
C VAL A 467 6.25 -2.33 22.21
N SER A 468 4.94 -2.23 22.03
CA SER A 468 4.29 -0.96 21.66
C SER A 468 4.44 0.09 22.76
N ALA A 469 4.32 -0.29 24.02
CA ALA A 469 4.52 0.58 25.17
C ALA A 469 5.98 1.09 25.25
N VAL A 470 6.97 0.23 24.94
CA VAL A 470 8.39 0.63 24.89
C VAL A 470 8.63 1.64 23.76
N VAL A 471 8.09 1.39 22.56
CA VAL A 471 8.19 2.33 21.43
C VAL A 471 7.55 3.67 21.79
N TRP A 472 6.33 3.63 22.32
CA TRP A 472 5.58 4.81 22.76
C TRP A 472 6.33 5.58 23.86
N GLY A 473 6.83 4.90 24.89
CA GLY A 473 7.58 5.51 25.99
C GLY A 473 8.88 6.16 25.50
N THR A 474 9.64 5.47 24.64
CA THR A 474 10.84 6.00 24.01
C THR A 474 10.57 7.28 23.22
N PHE A 475 9.50 7.27 22.43
CA PHE A 475 9.06 8.44 21.67
C PHE A 475 8.68 9.60 22.61
N HIS A 476 7.91 9.30 23.66
CA HIS A 476 7.47 10.29 24.64
C HIS A 476 8.66 10.97 25.35
N LEU A 477 9.61 10.17 25.83
CA LEU A 477 10.80 10.66 26.49
C LEU A 477 11.72 11.51 25.57
N ARG A 478 11.83 11.11 24.31
CA ARG A 478 12.77 11.75 23.37
C ARG A 478 12.21 13.00 22.70
N TYR A 479 10.93 13.01 22.34
CA TYR A 479 10.37 14.06 21.49
C TYR A 479 9.35 14.96 22.18
N LEU A 480 8.53 14.45 23.09
CA LEU A 480 7.55 15.26 23.78
C LEU A 480 8.16 16.03 24.98
N LYS A 481 9.17 15.47 25.63
CA LYS A 481 9.98 16.22 26.62
C LYS A 481 10.68 17.42 25.99
N TYR A 482 11.21 17.23 24.77
CA TYR A 482 11.84 18.32 24.01
C TYR A 482 10.86 19.47 23.72
N LYS A 483 9.60 19.17 23.41
CA LYS A 483 8.56 20.17 23.21
C LYS A 483 8.30 21.03 24.46
N LYS A 484 8.39 20.44 25.66
CA LYS A 484 8.25 21.19 26.92
C LYS A 484 9.41 22.14 27.16
N SER A 485 10.66 21.71 26.92
CA SER A 485 11.85 22.56 27.15
C SER A 485 11.92 23.75 26.18
N VAL A 486 11.47 23.60 24.94
CA VAL A 486 11.42 24.69 23.96
C VAL A 486 10.31 25.71 24.32
N ARG A 487 9.17 25.26 24.83
CA ARG A 487 8.11 26.18 25.31
C ARG A 487 8.54 27.00 26.52
N THR A 488 9.23 26.41 27.48
CA THR A 488 9.73 27.15 28.66
C THR A 488 10.81 28.16 28.31
N ASN A 489 11.63 27.91 27.28
CA ASN A 489 12.61 28.92 26.84
C ASN A 489 11.97 30.08 26.07
N ASP A 490 10.95 29.83 25.23
CA ASP A 490 10.23 30.88 24.50
C ASP A 490 9.37 31.76 25.45
N GLU A 491 8.90 31.23 26.58
CA GLU A 491 8.16 31.98 27.60
C GLU A 491 9.10 32.73 28.55
N GLY A 492 10.37 32.31 28.66
CA GLY A 492 11.42 32.97 29.44
C GLY A 492 12.11 34.14 28.71
N GLU A 493 12.01 34.25 27.40
CA GLU A 493 12.53 35.38 26.61
C GLU A 493 11.48 36.51 26.37
N LYS A 494 10.31 36.42 26.97
CA LYS A 494 9.25 37.43 26.91
C LYS A 494 9.14 38.29 28.18
N ILE A 495 10.26 38.51 28.89
CA ILE A 495 10.35 39.50 29.97
C ILE A 495 11.36 40.60 29.58
#